data_81aebe796dc7b214a6809e25ed5c26e9
#
_entry.id   81aebe796dc7b214a6809e25ed5c26e9
#
_cell.length_a   1.000
_cell.length_b   1.000
_cell.length_c   1.000
_cell.angle_alpha   90.00
_cell.angle_beta   90.00
_cell.angle_gamma   90.00
#
_symmetry.space_group_name_H-M   'P 1'
#
loop_
_entity.id
_entity.type
_entity.pdbx_description
1 polymer ?
#
loop_
_entity_poly.entity_id
_entity_poly.type
_entity_poly.pdbx_seq_one_letter_code
_entity_poly.pdbx_strand_id
1 'polypeptide(L)'
;MRNPRSIALLAAALLAVAACSNVGAPASVALTPIRLQLQWFPQAQFAGYFAALEKGYYREEGFDVTIIPGAVEIVPATVVAGGQAEFGISWVPRMLAPRESGADGVVIAQVFQRSPTLQVSFKDKNITKPEDLKGKKVGAWGFGNEAELYAGLRKAGLDPDNPDDVKITAQQFDMEAFAAGEIDAAQAMIYNEYAQVLEKKNPATNALYKPEDLNVISWEEYGTSMLQDAIFASEAWLAKPGNEDVAVKFLKASFRGWIFCRDNAAECVDIVLKSDAKLPKGHQTWQLNEVNGIIWPAPNGIGITDAAAFDRTVQVALDGKILTKPVVGTPWRNDLAEKALAALGDADTKGASWQKATVTLTEGGK
;
A
#
# COMPACT_ATOMS: atom_id res chain seq x y z
N MET A 1 38.87 75.42 -37.84
CA MET A 1 37.62 74.92 -38.38
C MET A 1 37.67 73.38 -38.39
N ARG A 2 37.08 72.70 -37.42
CA ARG A 2 37.09 71.22 -37.30
C ARG A 2 35.81 70.64 -37.93
N ASN A 3 36.01 69.72 -38.82
CA ASN A 3 35.00 69.12 -39.72
C ASN A 3 34.02 68.21 -38.94
N PRO A 4 32.69 68.33 -38.99
CA PRO A 4 31.73 67.57 -38.17
C PRO A 4 31.37 66.19 -38.76
N ARG A 5 32.19 65.64 -39.64
CA ARG A 5 31.92 64.35 -40.35
C ARG A 5 32.49 63.09 -39.69
N SER A 6 33.30 63.22 -38.62
CA SER A 6 34.00 62.07 -38.03
C SER A 6 33.36 61.51 -36.76
N ILE A 7 32.21 62.05 -36.30
CA ILE A 7 31.52 61.61 -35.06
C ILE A 7 30.34 60.70 -35.37
N ALA A 8 29.86 60.64 -36.61
CA ALA A 8 28.68 59.85 -37.00
C ALA A 8 28.99 58.35 -37.30
N LEU A 9 30.25 57.94 -37.39
CA LEU A 9 30.65 56.54 -37.73
C LEU A 9 31.02 55.69 -36.52
N LEU A 10 31.14 56.21 -35.29
CA LEU A 10 31.41 55.42 -34.06
C LEU A 10 30.14 55.09 -33.29
N ALA A 11 28.99 55.69 -33.59
CA ALA A 11 27.73 55.38 -32.92
C ALA A 11 26.95 54.18 -33.54
N ALA A 12 27.28 53.78 -34.77
CA ALA A 12 26.62 52.68 -35.49
C ALA A 12 27.23 51.28 -35.22
N ALA A 13 28.45 51.22 -34.64
CA ALA A 13 29.09 49.93 -34.34
C ALA A 13 28.81 49.34 -32.98
N LEU A 14 28.12 50.05 -32.09
CA LEU A 14 27.78 49.58 -30.71
C LEU A 14 26.35 49.05 -30.55
N LEU A 15 25.55 49.08 -31.63
CA LEU A 15 24.15 48.55 -31.59
C LEU A 15 24.00 47.16 -32.21
N ALA A 16 25.09 46.54 -32.72
CA ALA A 16 25.02 45.22 -33.36
C ALA A 16 25.45 44.03 -32.47
N VAL A 17 25.81 44.25 -31.19
CA VAL A 17 26.27 43.18 -30.29
C VAL A 17 25.21 42.79 -29.21
N ALA A 18 24.07 43.49 -29.17
CA ALA A 18 23.01 43.19 -28.17
C ALA A 18 21.88 42.26 -28.67
N ALA A 19 22.05 41.57 -29.82
CA ALA A 19 20.97 40.79 -30.45
C ALA A 19 21.20 39.26 -30.44
N CYS A 20 22.19 38.73 -29.68
CA CYS A 20 22.42 37.26 -29.61
C CYS A 20 22.71 36.84 -28.17
N SER A 21 21.72 36.85 -27.29
CA SER A 21 21.68 36.00 -26.08
C SER A 21 20.33 35.98 -25.41
N ASN A 22 19.28 35.75 -26.18
CA ASN A 22 18.09 35.11 -25.64
C ASN A 22 18.11 33.63 -26.04
N VAL A 23 19.05 32.88 -25.48
CA VAL A 23 18.88 31.43 -25.32
C VAL A 23 17.78 31.34 -24.25
N GLY A 24 16.54 31.26 -24.72
CA GLY A 24 15.40 31.03 -23.85
C GLY A 24 15.73 29.82 -22.95
N ALA A 25 15.71 30.02 -21.64
CA ALA A 25 15.75 28.88 -20.71
C ALA A 25 14.74 27.85 -21.22
N PRO A 26 15.09 26.56 -21.27
CA PRO A 26 14.13 25.53 -21.70
C PRO A 26 12.87 25.74 -20.88
N ALA A 27 11.73 25.91 -21.55
CA ALA A 27 10.44 26.03 -20.90
C ALA A 27 10.30 24.83 -19.98
N SER A 28 10.20 25.05 -18.67
CA SER A 28 9.95 23.98 -17.72
C SER A 28 8.63 23.34 -18.14
N VAL A 29 8.68 22.10 -18.58
CA VAL A 29 7.46 21.34 -18.89
C VAL A 29 6.65 21.28 -17.60
N ALA A 30 5.46 21.86 -17.61
CA ALA A 30 4.59 21.84 -16.47
C ALA A 30 4.22 20.37 -16.18
N LEU A 31 4.51 19.92 -14.95
CA LEU A 31 4.18 18.57 -14.50
C LEU A 31 2.66 18.44 -14.30
N THR A 32 2.11 17.29 -14.65
CA THR A 32 0.70 16.98 -14.39
C THR A 32 0.52 16.61 -12.92
N PRO A 33 -0.35 17.30 -12.16
CA PRO A 33 -0.61 16.92 -10.77
C PRO A 33 -1.38 15.61 -10.72
N ILE A 34 -0.92 14.69 -9.89
CA ILE A 34 -1.52 13.37 -9.64
C ILE A 34 -1.60 13.16 -8.13
N ARG A 35 -2.73 12.66 -7.65
CA ARG A 35 -2.96 12.37 -6.24
C ARG A 35 -3.13 10.87 -6.03
N LEU A 36 -2.38 10.33 -5.08
CA LEU A 36 -2.48 8.95 -4.63
C LEU A 36 -3.02 8.89 -3.20
N GLN A 37 -4.23 8.39 -2.99
CA GLN A 37 -4.79 8.16 -1.66
C GLN A 37 -4.30 6.83 -1.09
N LEU A 38 -3.55 6.88 0.00
CA LEU A 38 -3.21 5.68 0.78
C LEU A 38 -4.42 5.20 1.59
N GLN A 39 -4.44 3.91 1.92
CA GLN A 39 -5.48 3.39 2.82
C GLN A 39 -5.12 3.50 4.31
N TRP A 40 -3.86 3.76 4.62
CA TRP A 40 -3.32 3.82 5.98
C TRP A 40 -2.32 4.96 6.16
N PHE A 41 -1.83 5.11 7.39
CA PHE A 41 -0.77 6.06 7.70
C PHE A 41 0.51 5.78 6.90
N PRO A 42 1.34 6.82 6.62
CA PRO A 42 2.64 6.64 5.99
C PRO A 42 3.54 5.69 6.77
N GLN A 43 4.03 4.65 6.11
CA GLN A 43 4.93 3.62 6.67
C GLN A 43 5.50 2.75 5.53
N ALA A 44 6.40 1.79 5.85
CA ALA A 44 7.04 0.95 4.85
C ALA A 44 6.07 0.04 4.05
N GLN A 45 4.82 -0.11 4.49
CA GLN A 45 3.74 -0.69 3.69
C GLN A 45 3.58 -0.03 2.31
N PHE A 46 3.93 1.26 2.21
CA PHE A 46 3.80 2.06 0.99
C PHE A 46 5.17 2.47 0.41
N ALA A 47 6.23 1.80 0.82
CA ALA A 47 7.61 2.16 0.53
C ALA A 47 7.89 2.41 -0.95
N GLY A 48 7.35 1.58 -1.85
CA GLY A 48 7.57 1.72 -3.29
C GLY A 48 7.05 3.04 -3.85
N TYR A 49 5.95 3.57 -3.34
CA TYR A 49 5.39 4.86 -3.78
C TYR A 49 6.23 6.03 -3.28
N PHE A 50 6.71 5.97 -2.02
CA PHE A 50 7.65 6.97 -1.48
C PHE A 50 8.99 6.93 -2.22
N ALA A 51 9.49 5.73 -2.55
CA ALA A 51 10.69 5.58 -3.34
C ALA A 51 10.51 6.15 -4.77
N ALA A 52 9.38 5.88 -5.43
CA ALA A 52 9.09 6.43 -6.75
C ALA A 52 9.04 7.97 -6.73
N LEU A 53 8.50 8.56 -5.67
CA LEU A 53 8.46 10.01 -5.48
C LEU A 53 9.87 10.58 -5.25
N GLU A 54 10.61 10.06 -4.28
CA GLU A 54 11.93 10.55 -3.87
C GLU A 54 13.01 10.35 -4.95
N LYS A 55 12.96 9.21 -5.65
CA LYS A 55 13.88 8.92 -6.77
C LYS A 55 13.52 9.65 -8.06
N GLY A 56 12.43 10.42 -8.06
CA GLY A 56 12.00 11.22 -9.20
C GLY A 56 11.34 10.41 -10.33
N TYR A 57 10.98 9.13 -10.12
CA TYR A 57 10.41 8.28 -11.18
C TYR A 57 9.07 8.82 -11.69
N TYR A 58 8.23 9.38 -10.82
CA TYR A 58 7.01 10.07 -11.24
C TYR A 58 7.29 11.33 -12.07
N ARG A 59 8.31 12.09 -11.68
CA ARG A 59 8.72 13.31 -12.39
C ARG A 59 9.25 12.99 -13.80
N GLU A 60 9.98 11.89 -13.95
CA GLU A 60 10.43 11.41 -15.25
C GLU A 60 9.28 11.07 -16.20
N GLU A 61 8.14 10.64 -15.67
CA GLU A 61 6.90 10.40 -16.42
C GLU A 61 6.05 11.67 -16.63
N GLY A 62 6.51 12.83 -16.14
CA GLY A 62 5.85 14.13 -16.30
C GLY A 62 4.83 14.43 -15.19
N PHE A 63 4.92 13.82 -14.02
CA PHE A 63 3.97 13.97 -12.92
C PHE A 63 4.55 14.69 -11.71
N ASP A 64 3.71 15.51 -11.07
CA ASP A 64 3.87 16.02 -9.72
C ASP A 64 2.92 15.24 -8.80
N VAL A 65 3.44 14.20 -8.14
CA VAL A 65 2.62 13.27 -7.36
C VAL A 65 2.53 13.74 -5.91
N THR A 66 1.30 13.86 -5.42
CA THR A 66 1.00 14.05 -3.99
C THR A 66 0.47 12.74 -3.40
N ILE A 67 1.17 12.20 -2.41
CA ILE A 67 0.73 11.05 -1.64
C ILE A 67 -0.10 11.56 -0.46
N ILE A 68 -1.39 11.19 -0.44
CA ILE A 68 -2.35 11.59 0.60
C ILE A 68 -2.40 10.48 1.66
N PRO A 69 -2.07 10.77 2.93
CA PRO A 69 -2.17 9.80 4.01
C PRO A 69 -3.58 9.23 4.16
N GLY A 70 -3.67 7.96 4.50
CA GLY A 70 -4.89 7.32 4.93
C GLY A 70 -5.07 7.34 6.45
N ALA A 71 -6.16 6.76 6.90
CA ALA A 71 -6.48 6.49 8.30
C ALA A 71 -7.55 5.37 8.36
N VAL A 72 -7.91 4.92 9.56
CA VAL A 72 -8.89 3.82 9.74
C VAL A 72 -10.23 4.13 9.09
N GLU A 73 -10.73 5.33 9.36
CA GLU A 73 -12.06 5.81 8.91
C GLU A 73 -12.05 6.28 7.44
N ILE A 74 -10.88 6.46 6.82
CA ILE A 74 -10.79 6.88 5.42
C ILE A 74 -10.99 5.66 4.53
N VAL A 75 -12.00 5.71 3.67
CA VAL A 75 -12.28 4.70 2.65
C VAL A 75 -11.78 5.22 1.30
N PRO A 76 -10.63 4.75 0.80
CA PRO A 76 -10.01 5.30 -0.43
C PRO A 76 -10.93 5.25 -1.65
N ALA A 77 -11.79 4.22 -1.75
CA ALA A 77 -12.75 4.11 -2.85
C ALA A 77 -13.74 5.29 -2.90
N THR A 78 -14.16 5.81 -1.74
CA THR A 78 -15.03 6.99 -1.67
C THR A 78 -14.26 8.26 -2.08
N VAL A 79 -12.99 8.38 -1.68
CA VAL A 79 -12.13 9.52 -2.04
C VAL A 79 -11.91 9.59 -3.56
N VAL A 80 -11.61 8.45 -4.19
CA VAL A 80 -11.39 8.35 -5.64
C VAL A 80 -12.69 8.58 -6.41
N ALA A 81 -13.81 7.95 -6.00
CA ALA A 81 -15.11 8.17 -6.62
C ALA A 81 -15.56 9.63 -6.52
N GLY A 82 -15.19 10.33 -5.45
CA GLY A 82 -15.42 11.76 -5.26
C GLY A 82 -14.48 12.68 -6.07
N GLY A 83 -13.55 12.14 -6.85
CA GLY A 83 -12.58 12.91 -7.65
C GLY A 83 -11.53 13.67 -6.82
N GLN A 84 -11.33 13.28 -5.57
CA GLN A 84 -10.35 13.90 -4.69
C GLN A 84 -8.95 13.30 -4.85
N ALA A 85 -8.84 12.12 -5.48
CA ALA A 85 -7.60 11.50 -5.92
C ALA A 85 -7.84 10.76 -7.24
N GLU A 86 -6.80 10.66 -8.09
CA GLU A 86 -6.82 9.92 -9.34
C GLU A 86 -6.66 8.42 -9.09
N PHE A 87 -5.80 8.08 -8.11
CA PHE A 87 -5.51 6.70 -7.73
C PHE A 87 -5.70 6.50 -6.23
N GLY A 88 -6.06 5.27 -5.86
CA GLY A 88 -6.14 4.85 -4.47
C GLY A 88 -5.45 3.51 -4.26
N ILE A 89 -4.99 3.29 -3.02
CA ILE A 89 -4.57 1.98 -2.53
C ILE A 89 -5.67 1.45 -1.63
N SER A 90 -6.10 0.22 -1.85
CA SER A 90 -7.11 -0.42 -0.98
C SER A 90 -7.00 -1.93 -1.02
N TRP A 91 -7.52 -2.56 0.02
CA TRP A 91 -7.86 -3.97 -0.03
C TRP A 91 -9.04 -4.19 -0.97
N VAL A 92 -9.00 -5.27 -1.73
CA VAL A 92 -10.00 -5.53 -2.77
C VAL A 92 -11.43 -5.54 -2.20
N PRO A 93 -11.76 -6.23 -1.08
CA PRO A 93 -13.12 -6.18 -0.52
C PRO A 93 -13.55 -4.77 -0.14
N ARG A 94 -12.64 -3.97 0.44
CA ARG A 94 -12.89 -2.60 0.87
C ARG A 94 -13.07 -1.64 -0.32
N MET A 95 -12.49 -1.96 -1.48
CA MET A 95 -12.74 -1.25 -2.73
C MET A 95 -14.08 -1.69 -3.36
N LEU A 96 -14.42 -2.99 -3.25
CA LEU A 96 -15.64 -3.54 -3.86
C LEU A 96 -16.92 -3.14 -3.10
N ALA A 97 -16.90 -3.07 -1.77
CA ALA A 97 -18.11 -2.76 -0.99
C ALA A 97 -18.79 -1.43 -1.39
N PRO A 98 -18.08 -0.31 -1.60
CA PRO A 98 -18.70 0.92 -2.09
C PRO A 98 -19.30 0.82 -3.50
N ARG A 99 -18.87 -0.15 -4.33
CA ARG A 99 -19.49 -0.38 -5.65
C ARG A 99 -20.95 -0.80 -5.53
N GLU A 100 -21.34 -1.47 -4.44
CA GLU A 100 -22.75 -1.81 -4.16
C GLU A 100 -23.64 -0.57 -4.02
N SER A 101 -23.04 0.59 -3.75
CA SER A 101 -23.67 1.90 -3.63
C SER A 101 -23.35 2.85 -4.78
N GLY A 102 -22.77 2.34 -5.86
CA GLY A 102 -22.55 3.11 -7.11
C GLY A 102 -21.15 3.69 -7.28
N ALA A 103 -20.18 3.41 -6.41
CA ALA A 103 -18.77 3.71 -6.71
C ALA A 103 -18.30 2.86 -7.91
N ASP A 104 -17.39 3.42 -8.71
CA ASP A 104 -16.93 2.84 -9.97
C ASP A 104 -15.44 2.44 -9.95
N GLY A 105 -14.90 2.14 -8.75
CA GLY A 105 -13.51 1.74 -8.61
C GLY A 105 -13.20 0.46 -9.40
N VAL A 106 -12.10 0.45 -10.14
CA VAL A 106 -11.56 -0.71 -10.84
C VAL A 106 -10.09 -0.92 -10.47
N VAL A 107 -9.72 -2.14 -10.08
CA VAL A 107 -8.32 -2.52 -9.80
C VAL A 107 -7.54 -2.47 -11.12
N ILE A 108 -6.46 -1.71 -11.15
CA ILE A 108 -5.57 -1.57 -12.31
C ILE A 108 -4.18 -2.17 -12.07
N ALA A 109 -3.85 -2.50 -10.81
CA ALA A 109 -2.66 -3.30 -10.48
C ALA A 109 -2.77 -3.93 -9.08
N GLN A 110 -2.45 -5.20 -8.96
CA GLN A 110 -2.38 -5.93 -7.69
C GLN A 110 -0.95 -5.99 -7.20
N VAL A 111 -0.60 -5.14 -6.23
CA VAL A 111 0.77 -5.05 -5.72
C VAL A 111 1.06 -6.16 -4.72
N PHE A 112 0.26 -6.30 -3.67
CA PHE A 112 0.40 -7.41 -2.73
C PHE A 112 -0.17 -8.69 -3.35
N GLN A 113 0.66 -9.70 -3.48
CA GLN A 113 0.31 -10.98 -4.12
C GLN A 113 -0.27 -12.01 -3.12
N ARG A 114 -0.16 -11.72 -1.80
CA ARG A 114 -0.57 -12.58 -0.69
C ARG A 114 -1.17 -11.73 0.42
N SER A 115 -1.97 -12.35 1.29
CA SER A 115 -2.49 -11.67 2.48
C SER A 115 -1.47 -11.70 3.63
N PRO A 116 -1.24 -10.58 4.32
CA PRO A 116 -0.44 -10.51 5.54
C PRO A 116 -1.25 -10.64 6.82
N THR A 117 -2.56 -10.89 6.75
CA THR A 117 -3.46 -10.76 7.90
C THR A 117 -3.43 -12.00 8.80
N LEU A 118 -3.24 -11.74 10.07
CA LEU A 118 -3.15 -12.73 11.14
C LEU A 118 -4.17 -12.42 12.24
N GLN A 119 -4.47 -13.45 13.05
CA GLN A 119 -5.05 -13.29 14.38
C GLN A 119 -4.05 -13.85 15.39
N VAL A 120 -3.59 -13.01 16.33
CA VAL A 120 -2.51 -13.32 17.25
C VAL A 120 -3.04 -13.44 18.66
N SER A 121 -2.63 -14.46 19.41
CA SER A 121 -2.92 -14.63 20.84
C SER A 121 -1.67 -15.02 21.60
N PHE A 122 -1.62 -14.77 22.93
CA PHE A 122 -0.58 -15.31 23.77
C PHE A 122 -0.72 -16.84 23.90
N LYS A 123 0.40 -17.54 24.10
CA LYS A 123 0.47 -19.00 24.11
C LYS A 123 -0.43 -19.64 25.15
N ASP A 124 -0.56 -19.00 26.33
CA ASP A 124 -1.39 -19.45 27.45
C ASP A 124 -2.90 -19.40 27.17
N LYS A 125 -3.33 -18.62 26.17
CA LYS A 125 -4.74 -18.56 25.76
C LYS A 125 -5.22 -19.79 25.01
N ASN A 126 -4.28 -20.63 24.51
CA ASN A 126 -4.56 -21.84 23.74
C ASN A 126 -5.50 -21.61 22.52
N ILE A 127 -5.39 -20.45 21.88
CA ILE A 127 -6.13 -20.10 20.66
C ILE A 127 -5.23 -20.40 19.48
N THR A 128 -5.42 -21.55 18.83
CA THR A 128 -4.56 -22.05 17.76
C THR A 128 -5.27 -22.16 16.41
N LYS A 129 -6.60 -22.08 16.41
CA LYS A 129 -7.46 -22.15 15.23
C LYS A 129 -8.70 -21.29 15.43
N PRO A 130 -9.43 -20.91 14.37
CA PRO A 130 -10.56 -19.99 14.46
C PRO A 130 -11.67 -20.47 15.40
N GLU A 131 -11.91 -21.78 15.52
CA GLU A 131 -12.94 -22.33 16.42
C GLU A 131 -12.64 -22.05 17.90
N ASP A 132 -11.36 -21.87 18.27
CA ASP A 132 -10.94 -21.55 19.64
C ASP A 132 -11.29 -20.12 20.06
N LEU A 133 -11.70 -19.27 19.09
CA LEU A 133 -12.17 -17.91 19.34
C LEU A 133 -13.56 -17.83 19.97
N LYS A 134 -14.27 -18.98 20.07
CA LYS A 134 -15.61 -19.00 20.69
C LYS A 134 -15.58 -18.46 22.11
N GLY A 135 -16.43 -17.47 22.39
CA GLY A 135 -16.55 -16.81 23.67
C GLY A 135 -15.41 -15.87 24.05
N LYS A 136 -14.42 -15.69 23.15
CA LYS A 136 -13.26 -14.84 23.40
C LYS A 136 -13.52 -13.38 23.04
N LYS A 137 -12.70 -12.48 23.62
CA LYS A 137 -12.60 -11.08 23.20
C LYS A 137 -11.63 -10.98 22.02
N VAL A 138 -12.16 -10.71 20.84
CA VAL A 138 -11.40 -10.70 19.60
C VAL A 138 -11.30 -9.26 19.07
N GLY A 139 -10.08 -8.77 18.96
CA GLY A 139 -9.81 -7.45 18.44
C GLY A 139 -10.01 -7.38 16.93
N ALA A 140 -10.61 -6.28 16.46
CA ALA A 140 -10.78 -5.95 15.05
C ALA A 140 -10.72 -4.43 14.84
N TRP A 141 -10.22 -3.99 13.68
CA TRP A 141 -10.05 -2.56 13.39
C TRP A 141 -11.34 -1.87 12.91
N GLY A 142 -12.29 -2.60 12.34
CA GLY A 142 -13.52 -2.02 11.79
C GLY A 142 -13.32 -1.37 10.40
N PHE A 143 -14.39 -0.75 9.90
CA PHE A 143 -14.43 -0.04 8.60
C PHE A 143 -14.01 -0.88 7.39
N GLY A 144 -14.25 -2.21 7.44
CA GLY A 144 -13.92 -3.16 6.37
C GLY A 144 -12.51 -3.75 6.47
N ASN A 145 -11.72 -3.38 7.51
CA ASN A 145 -10.41 -3.98 7.75
C ASN A 145 -10.50 -5.34 8.45
N GLU A 146 -11.67 -5.72 8.96
CA GLU A 146 -11.97 -6.99 9.63
C GLU A 146 -12.43 -8.10 8.68
N ALA A 147 -12.40 -7.87 7.38
CA ALA A 147 -13.01 -8.74 6.38
C ALA A 147 -12.56 -10.20 6.46
N GLU A 148 -11.27 -10.48 6.52
CA GLU A 148 -10.71 -11.84 6.58
C GLU A 148 -11.03 -12.53 7.91
N LEU A 149 -11.01 -11.79 9.03
CA LEU A 149 -11.42 -12.27 10.33
C LEU A 149 -12.91 -12.69 10.33
N TYR A 150 -13.79 -11.84 9.81
CA TYR A 150 -15.23 -12.13 9.77
C TYR A 150 -15.54 -13.33 8.87
N ALA A 151 -14.91 -13.41 7.71
CA ALA A 151 -15.04 -14.58 6.86
C ALA A 151 -14.51 -15.86 7.54
N GLY A 152 -13.37 -15.75 8.24
CA GLY A 152 -12.80 -16.86 9.00
C GLY A 152 -13.69 -17.33 10.14
N LEU A 153 -14.28 -16.41 10.90
CA LEU A 153 -15.22 -16.74 11.98
C LEU A 153 -16.46 -17.47 11.43
N ARG A 154 -17.07 -16.93 10.36
CA ARG A 154 -18.26 -17.58 9.75
C ARG A 154 -17.93 -18.96 9.18
N LYS A 155 -16.78 -19.14 8.56
CA LYS A 155 -16.29 -20.45 8.10
C LYS A 155 -16.09 -21.43 9.27
N ALA A 156 -15.68 -20.93 10.44
CA ALA A 156 -15.56 -21.72 11.68
C ALA A 156 -16.92 -21.96 12.38
N GLY A 157 -18.02 -21.49 11.83
CA GLY A 157 -19.37 -21.62 12.43
C GLY A 157 -19.64 -20.63 13.55
N LEU A 158 -18.87 -19.54 13.65
CA LEU A 158 -19.04 -18.46 14.62
C LEU A 158 -19.61 -17.22 13.93
N ASP A 159 -20.64 -16.63 14.51
CA ASP A 159 -21.19 -15.38 13.98
C ASP A 159 -20.52 -14.17 14.66
N PRO A 160 -19.76 -13.35 13.93
CA PRO A 160 -19.13 -12.16 14.50
C PRO A 160 -20.13 -11.11 15.01
N ASP A 161 -21.39 -11.18 14.57
CA ASP A 161 -22.47 -10.29 15.03
C ASP A 161 -23.17 -10.83 16.30
N ASN A 162 -22.87 -12.07 16.72
CA ASN A 162 -23.43 -12.70 17.94
C ASN A 162 -22.39 -12.69 19.07
N PRO A 163 -22.59 -11.89 20.15
CA PRO A 163 -21.62 -11.82 21.26
C PRO A 163 -21.54 -13.11 22.09
N ASP A 164 -22.49 -14.06 21.96
CA ASP A 164 -22.38 -15.39 22.58
C ASP A 164 -21.44 -16.32 21.83
N ASP A 165 -21.20 -16.06 20.53
CA ASP A 165 -20.21 -16.76 19.73
C ASP A 165 -18.82 -16.12 19.89
N VAL A 166 -18.71 -14.81 19.69
CA VAL A 166 -17.45 -14.09 19.79
C VAL A 166 -17.69 -12.63 20.20
N LYS A 167 -16.83 -12.10 21.07
CA LYS A 167 -16.94 -10.70 21.54
C LYS A 167 -16.00 -9.84 20.70
N ILE A 168 -16.48 -9.32 19.56
CA ILE A 168 -15.71 -8.39 18.76
C ILE A 168 -15.48 -7.10 19.54
N THR A 169 -14.22 -6.71 19.66
CA THR A 169 -13.75 -5.55 20.42
C THR A 169 -12.99 -4.63 19.49
N ALA A 170 -13.31 -3.34 19.50
CA ALA A 170 -12.57 -2.35 18.74
C ALA A 170 -11.10 -2.32 19.18
N GLN A 171 -10.19 -2.51 18.24
CA GLN A 171 -8.76 -2.56 18.46
C GLN A 171 -8.10 -1.28 17.94
N GLN A 172 -7.18 -0.73 18.75
CA GLN A 172 -6.28 0.33 18.32
C GLN A 172 -5.10 -0.25 17.51
N PHE A 173 -4.26 0.64 16.94
CA PHE A 173 -3.15 0.21 16.07
C PHE A 173 -1.86 -0.10 16.79
N ASP A 174 -1.86 -0.17 18.12
CA ASP A 174 -0.64 -0.19 18.96
C ASP A 174 -0.49 -1.46 19.77
N MET A 175 -1.27 -2.43 19.71
CA MET A 175 -1.22 -3.68 20.49
C MET A 175 -1.13 -3.49 22.02
N GLU A 176 -1.47 -2.29 22.58
CA GLU A 176 -1.42 -2.06 24.02
C GLU A 176 -2.51 -2.84 24.74
N ALA A 177 -3.75 -2.76 24.26
CA ALA A 177 -4.88 -3.51 24.84
C ALA A 177 -4.66 -5.05 24.78
N PHE A 178 -4.00 -5.52 23.72
CA PHE A 178 -3.60 -6.93 23.60
C PHE A 178 -2.53 -7.29 24.64
N ALA A 179 -1.47 -6.49 24.75
CA ALA A 179 -0.40 -6.72 25.73
C ALA A 179 -0.88 -6.62 27.18
N ALA A 180 -1.89 -5.78 27.45
CA ALA A 180 -2.55 -5.67 28.76
C ALA A 180 -3.52 -6.83 29.06
N GLY A 181 -3.79 -7.72 28.10
CA GLY A 181 -4.71 -8.84 28.25
C GLY A 181 -6.20 -8.45 28.19
N GLU A 182 -6.51 -7.25 27.70
CA GLU A 182 -7.89 -6.79 27.50
C GLU A 182 -8.55 -7.45 26.29
N ILE A 183 -7.74 -7.89 25.33
CA ILE A 183 -8.11 -8.63 24.12
C ILE A 183 -7.43 -10.00 24.19
N ASP A 184 -8.19 -11.09 23.96
CA ASP A 184 -7.65 -12.47 23.99
C ASP A 184 -6.93 -12.83 22.71
N ALA A 185 -7.41 -12.33 21.57
CA ALA A 185 -6.78 -12.49 20.26
C ALA A 185 -6.93 -11.20 19.45
N ALA A 186 -5.81 -10.67 18.96
CA ALA A 186 -5.75 -9.40 18.25
C ALA A 186 -5.55 -9.60 16.74
N GLN A 187 -6.24 -8.81 15.93
CA GLN A 187 -5.95 -8.71 14.50
C GLN A 187 -4.57 -8.07 14.31
N ALA A 188 -3.77 -8.62 13.41
CA ALA A 188 -2.41 -8.15 13.18
C ALA A 188 -1.99 -8.34 11.71
N MET A 189 -1.22 -7.41 11.19
CA MET A 189 -0.44 -7.62 9.99
C MET A 189 0.92 -8.20 10.37
N ILE A 190 1.39 -9.21 9.61
CA ILE A 190 2.71 -9.79 9.83
C ILE A 190 3.82 -8.73 9.77
N TYR A 191 3.63 -7.71 8.94
CA TYR A 191 4.60 -6.65 8.75
C TYR A 191 4.50 -5.53 9.81
N ASN A 192 3.42 -5.42 10.59
CA ASN A 192 3.20 -4.28 11.51
C ASN A 192 2.90 -4.78 12.94
N GLU A 193 1.65 -5.05 13.30
CA GLU A 193 1.23 -5.33 14.67
C GLU A 193 1.88 -6.57 15.26
N TYR A 194 2.17 -7.58 14.44
CA TYR A 194 2.91 -8.75 14.90
C TYR A 194 4.32 -8.37 15.40
N ALA A 195 5.03 -7.51 14.68
CA ALA A 195 6.33 -6.99 15.12
C ALA A 195 6.19 -6.13 16.39
N GLN A 196 5.16 -5.28 16.48
CA GLN A 196 4.93 -4.48 17.67
C GLN A 196 4.80 -5.32 18.95
N VAL A 197 4.22 -6.53 18.88
CA VAL A 197 4.21 -7.44 20.04
C VAL A 197 5.63 -7.94 20.34
N LEU A 198 6.38 -8.35 19.32
CA LEU A 198 7.74 -8.88 19.49
C LEU A 198 8.75 -7.80 19.93
N GLU A 199 8.42 -6.52 19.75
CA GLU A 199 9.21 -5.37 20.17
C GLU A 199 8.90 -4.93 21.62
N LYS A 200 7.91 -5.56 22.28
CA LYS A 200 7.57 -5.33 23.69
C LYS A 200 8.30 -6.32 24.60
N LYS A 201 8.57 -5.88 25.82
CA LYS A 201 9.08 -6.76 26.88
C LYS A 201 7.96 -7.56 27.52
N ASN A 202 8.20 -8.85 27.69
CA ASN A 202 7.40 -9.70 28.55
C ASN A 202 7.63 -9.30 30.01
N PRO A 203 6.60 -8.86 30.75
CA PRO A 203 6.76 -8.42 32.15
C PRO A 203 7.32 -9.50 33.08
N ALA A 204 7.10 -10.77 32.78
CA ALA A 204 7.57 -11.88 33.62
C ALA A 204 9.08 -12.17 33.46
N THR A 205 9.65 -11.90 32.29
CA THR A 205 11.05 -12.24 31.97
C THR A 205 11.95 -11.04 31.76
N ASN A 206 11.38 -9.84 31.58
CA ASN A 206 12.03 -8.60 31.17
C ASN A 206 12.81 -8.72 29.82
N ALA A 207 12.56 -9.78 29.06
CA ALA A 207 13.07 -9.97 27.70
C ALA A 207 11.97 -9.64 26.67
N LEU A 208 12.34 -9.38 25.41
CA LEU A 208 11.37 -9.21 24.35
C LEU A 208 10.54 -10.49 24.18
N TYR A 209 9.26 -10.33 23.81
CA TYR A 209 8.46 -11.46 23.37
C TYR A 209 9.10 -12.12 22.14
N LYS A 210 8.90 -13.42 22.01
CA LYS A 210 9.39 -14.21 20.89
C LYS A 210 8.21 -14.85 20.14
N PRO A 211 8.41 -15.29 18.90
CA PRO A 211 7.39 -16.03 18.16
C PRO A 211 6.80 -17.22 18.95
N GLU A 212 7.61 -17.90 19.77
CA GLU A 212 7.20 -19.05 20.59
C GLU A 212 6.23 -18.67 21.71
N ASP A 213 6.17 -17.40 22.11
CA ASP A 213 5.25 -16.89 23.14
C ASP A 213 3.85 -16.64 22.58
N LEU A 214 3.68 -16.76 21.27
CA LEU A 214 2.44 -16.44 20.56
C LEU A 214 1.87 -17.66 19.84
N ASN A 215 0.53 -17.73 19.75
CA ASN A 215 -0.18 -18.49 18.74
C ASN A 215 -0.57 -17.54 17.62
N VAL A 216 -0.50 -18.03 16.39
CA VAL A 216 -0.83 -17.25 15.20
C VAL A 216 -1.81 -18.05 14.34
N ILE A 217 -2.94 -17.46 14.03
CA ILE A 217 -3.86 -17.95 13.00
C ILE A 217 -3.59 -17.11 11.74
N SER A 218 -3.17 -17.76 10.66
CA SER A 218 -3.01 -17.14 9.34
C SER A 218 -4.29 -17.33 8.54
N TRP A 219 -4.90 -16.24 8.11
CA TRP A 219 -6.10 -16.33 7.27
C TRP A 219 -5.76 -16.85 5.86
N GLU A 220 -4.51 -16.68 5.41
CA GLU A 220 -4.00 -17.30 4.18
C GLU A 220 -4.03 -18.84 4.29
N GLU A 221 -3.46 -19.40 5.37
CA GLU A 221 -3.43 -20.85 5.59
C GLU A 221 -4.83 -21.42 5.88
N TYR A 222 -5.69 -20.66 6.55
CA TYR A 222 -7.07 -21.05 6.82
C TYR A 222 -7.96 -20.99 5.57
N GLY A 223 -7.52 -20.27 4.53
CA GLY A 223 -8.20 -20.16 3.24
C GLY A 223 -9.36 -19.16 3.25
N THR A 224 -9.25 -18.09 4.03
CA THR A 224 -10.16 -16.94 4.01
C THR A 224 -9.43 -15.63 3.74
N SER A 225 -8.20 -15.73 3.24
CA SER A 225 -7.43 -14.57 2.78
C SER A 225 -8.08 -13.88 1.59
N MET A 226 -7.87 -12.58 1.50
CA MET A 226 -8.35 -11.72 0.43
C MET A 226 -7.21 -10.89 -0.11
N LEU A 227 -7.27 -10.49 -1.39
CA LEU A 227 -6.28 -9.62 -2.02
C LEU A 227 -6.28 -8.24 -1.36
N GLN A 228 -5.10 -7.75 -1.02
CA GLN A 228 -4.87 -6.49 -0.34
C GLN A 228 -3.97 -5.56 -1.15
N ASP A 229 -3.92 -4.29 -0.78
CA ASP A 229 -3.06 -3.22 -1.32
C ASP A 229 -2.96 -3.22 -2.86
N ALA A 230 -4.13 -3.26 -3.51
CA ALA A 230 -4.26 -3.03 -4.93
C ALA A 230 -4.27 -1.53 -5.25
N ILE A 231 -3.69 -1.16 -6.39
CA ILE A 231 -3.89 0.18 -6.98
C ILE A 231 -5.19 0.13 -7.79
N PHE A 232 -6.05 1.10 -7.56
CA PHE A 232 -7.31 1.24 -8.29
C PHE A 232 -7.54 2.69 -8.73
N ALA A 233 -8.42 2.86 -9.71
CA ALA A 233 -8.88 4.16 -10.21
C ALA A 233 -10.39 4.12 -10.48
N SER A 234 -11.03 5.27 -10.73
CA SER A 234 -12.41 5.35 -11.19
C SER A 234 -12.52 4.95 -12.67
N GLU A 235 -13.46 4.08 -13.03
CA GLU A 235 -13.74 3.72 -14.43
C GLU A 235 -14.09 4.97 -15.25
N ALA A 236 -14.90 5.88 -14.70
CA ALA A 236 -15.26 7.13 -15.36
C ALA A 236 -14.07 8.07 -15.56
N TRP A 237 -13.09 8.06 -14.64
CA TRP A 237 -11.86 8.82 -14.83
C TRP A 237 -10.99 8.19 -15.92
N LEU A 238 -10.80 6.87 -15.93
CA LEU A 238 -10.04 6.15 -16.95
C LEU A 238 -10.60 6.34 -18.37
N ALA A 239 -11.92 6.41 -18.50
CA ALA A 239 -12.59 6.61 -19.79
C ALA A 239 -12.34 7.99 -20.44
N LYS A 240 -11.77 8.94 -19.72
CA LYS A 240 -11.45 10.27 -20.29
C LYS A 240 -10.21 10.14 -21.20
N PRO A 241 -10.18 10.88 -22.33
CA PRO A 241 -9.05 10.83 -23.26
C PRO A 241 -7.70 11.10 -22.58
N GLY A 242 -6.74 10.20 -22.78
CA GLY A 242 -5.37 10.29 -22.25
C GLY A 242 -5.19 9.74 -20.83
N ASN A 243 -6.26 9.48 -20.06
CA ASN A 243 -6.11 9.05 -18.67
C ASN A 243 -5.61 7.60 -18.52
N GLU A 244 -5.87 6.72 -19.49
CA GLU A 244 -5.23 5.40 -19.50
C GLU A 244 -3.71 5.49 -19.67
N ASP A 245 -3.22 6.39 -20.53
CA ASP A 245 -1.78 6.63 -20.68
C ASP A 245 -1.16 7.21 -19.39
N VAL A 246 -1.88 8.09 -18.71
CA VAL A 246 -1.49 8.59 -17.37
C VAL A 246 -1.40 7.43 -16.39
N ALA A 247 -2.38 6.52 -16.36
CA ALA A 247 -2.38 5.35 -15.48
C ALA A 247 -1.19 4.42 -15.79
N VAL A 248 -0.91 4.11 -17.04
CA VAL A 248 0.24 3.27 -17.44
C VAL A 248 1.56 3.87 -16.95
N LYS A 249 1.77 5.18 -17.15
CA LYS A 249 2.98 5.90 -16.71
C LYS A 249 3.09 5.93 -15.18
N PHE A 250 1.98 6.17 -14.48
CA PHE A 250 1.93 6.13 -13.02
C PHE A 250 2.28 4.74 -12.47
N LEU A 251 1.71 3.68 -13.05
CA LEU A 251 2.02 2.29 -12.68
C LEU A 251 3.48 1.96 -12.94
N LYS A 252 4.03 2.33 -14.11
CA LYS A 252 5.45 2.13 -14.44
C LYS A 252 6.37 2.76 -13.38
N ALA A 253 6.12 4.01 -13.02
CA ALA A 253 6.92 4.70 -11.99
C ALA A 253 6.77 4.04 -10.62
N SER A 254 5.55 3.64 -10.24
CA SER A 254 5.27 2.93 -8.98
C SER A 254 5.98 1.56 -8.91
N PHE A 255 5.96 0.79 -10.00
CA PHE A 255 6.65 -0.50 -10.07
C PHE A 255 8.16 -0.34 -9.97
N ARG A 256 8.75 0.70 -10.60
CA ARG A 256 10.17 1.04 -10.42
C ARG A 256 10.50 1.31 -8.95
N GLY A 257 9.63 2.01 -8.24
CA GLY A 257 9.79 2.26 -6.82
C GLY A 257 9.78 0.98 -5.98
N TRP A 258 8.89 0.03 -6.25
CA TRP A 258 8.85 -1.26 -5.57
C TRP A 258 10.06 -2.15 -5.91
N ILE A 259 10.50 -2.19 -7.17
CA ILE A 259 11.73 -2.88 -7.59
C ILE A 259 12.94 -2.27 -6.87
N PHE A 260 13.02 -0.93 -6.81
CA PHE A 260 14.08 -0.25 -6.06
C PHE A 260 14.09 -0.65 -4.58
N CYS A 261 12.94 -0.68 -3.91
CA CYS A 261 12.81 -1.07 -2.50
C CYS A 261 13.16 -2.55 -2.25
N ARG A 262 12.89 -3.43 -3.21
CA ARG A 262 13.35 -4.82 -3.18
C ARG A 262 14.88 -4.92 -3.20
N ASP A 263 15.51 -4.18 -4.10
CA ASP A 263 16.93 -4.29 -4.41
C ASP A 263 17.81 -3.42 -3.49
N ASN A 264 17.23 -2.37 -2.86
CA ASN A 264 17.92 -1.38 -2.04
C ASN A 264 17.17 -1.13 -0.73
N ALA A 265 16.87 -2.19 0.03
CA ALA A 265 15.98 -2.13 1.19
C ALA A 265 16.39 -1.08 2.24
N ALA A 266 17.69 -0.96 2.55
CA ALA A 266 18.16 0.00 3.55
C ALA A 266 17.92 1.45 3.12
N GLU A 267 18.22 1.82 1.87
CA GLU A 267 17.96 3.16 1.34
C GLU A 267 16.46 3.42 1.24
N CYS A 268 15.67 2.39 0.87
CA CYS A 268 14.22 2.52 0.82
C CYS A 268 13.62 2.80 2.20
N VAL A 269 14.11 2.15 3.28
CA VAL A 269 13.71 2.48 4.65
C VAL A 269 14.04 3.93 4.99
N ASP A 270 15.25 4.41 4.65
CA ASP A 270 15.64 5.79 4.91
C ASP A 270 14.74 6.80 4.15
N ILE A 271 14.23 6.43 2.96
CA ILE A 271 13.24 7.23 2.24
C ILE A 271 11.90 7.25 3.00
N VAL A 272 11.42 6.09 3.46
CA VAL A 272 10.16 6.00 4.23
C VAL A 272 10.21 6.87 5.48
N LEU A 273 11.33 6.87 6.21
CA LEU A 273 11.50 7.68 7.42
C LEU A 273 11.35 9.19 7.19
N LYS A 274 11.50 9.67 5.95
CA LYS A 274 11.24 11.09 5.62
C LYS A 274 9.75 11.43 5.62
N SER A 275 8.87 10.44 5.50
CA SER A 275 7.41 10.66 5.48
C SER A 275 6.84 10.97 6.88
N ASP A 276 7.45 10.42 7.94
CA ASP A 276 7.14 10.74 9.34
C ASP A 276 8.38 10.48 10.22
N ALA A 277 8.87 11.54 10.87
CA ALA A 277 10.05 11.48 11.74
C ALA A 277 9.85 10.64 13.03
N LYS A 278 8.63 10.20 13.32
CA LYS A 278 8.32 9.36 14.49
C LYS A 278 8.46 7.87 14.21
N LEU A 279 8.62 7.47 12.95
CA LEU A 279 8.72 6.06 12.57
C LEU A 279 10.01 5.45 13.12
N PRO A 280 9.96 4.34 13.89
CA PRO A 280 11.15 3.66 14.38
C PRO A 280 11.84 2.91 13.24
N LYS A 281 13.14 3.15 13.04
CA LYS A 281 13.89 2.58 11.91
C LYS A 281 13.89 1.06 11.89
N GLY A 282 14.09 0.41 13.04
CA GLY A 282 14.10 -1.06 13.14
C GLY A 282 12.76 -1.65 12.76
N HIS A 283 11.65 -1.07 13.24
CA HIS A 283 10.31 -1.47 12.86
C HIS A 283 10.06 -1.31 11.35
N GLN A 284 10.46 -0.18 10.75
CA GLN A 284 10.31 0.01 9.31
C GLN A 284 11.18 -0.94 8.48
N THR A 285 12.33 -1.36 9.01
CA THR A 285 13.17 -2.38 8.38
C THR A 285 12.50 -3.74 8.38
N TRP A 286 11.90 -4.15 9.51
CA TRP A 286 11.07 -5.36 9.56
C TRP A 286 9.90 -5.25 8.59
N GLN A 287 9.17 -4.15 8.66
CA GLN A 287 7.99 -3.94 7.86
C GLN A 287 8.28 -4.05 6.36
N LEU A 288 9.34 -3.41 5.86
CA LEU A 288 9.73 -3.51 4.45
C LEU A 288 10.13 -4.94 4.05
N ASN A 289 10.84 -5.66 4.94
CA ASN A 289 11.24 -7.04 4.68
C ASN A 289 10.03 -7.98 4.56
N GLU A 290 9.04 -7.83 5.43
CA GLU A 290 7.79 -8.59 5.36
C GLU A 290 6.95 -8.20 4.13
N VAL A 291 6.82 -6.91 3.84
CA VAL A 291 6.09 -6.40 2.66
C VAL A 291 6.73 -6.92 1.37
N ASN A 292 8.05 -6.91 1.27
CA ASN A 292 8.74 -7.54 0.14
C ASN A 292 8.38 -9.04 0.02
N GLY A 293 8.25 -9.78 1.13
CA GLY A 293 7.82 -11.18 1.12
C GLY A 293 6.36 -11.40 0.68
N ILE A 294 5.52 -10.36 0.78
CA ILE A 294 4.14 -10.38 0.31
C ILE A 294 4.07 -10.06 -1.19
N ILE A 295 4.96 -9.21 -1.70
CA ILE A 295 5.04 -8.84 -3.11
C ILE A 295 5.81 -9.89 -3.91
N TRP A 296 7.00 -10.29 -3.44
CA TRP A 296 7.93 -11.13 -4.17
C TRP A 296 7.95 -12.59 -3.66
N PRO A 297 8.09 -13.58 -4.56
CA PRO A 297 8.01 -13.43 -6.02
C PRO A 297 6.60 -13.08 -6.50
N ALA A 298 6.52 -12.30 -7.59
CA ALA A 298 5.32 -12.02 -8.34
C ALA A 298 5.36 -12.82 -9.66
N PRO A 299 4.77 -14.01 -9.74
CA PRO A 299 5.01 -14.94 -10.85
C PRO A 299 4.71 -14.37 -12.24
N ASN A 300 3.68 -13.53 -12.33
CA ASN A 300 3.23 -12.90 -13.57
C ASN A 300 3.79 -11.47 -13.74
N GLY A 301 4.61 -11.00 -12.80
CA GLY A 301 5.12 -9.62 -12.69
C GLY A 301 4.33 -8.81 -11.65
N ILE A 302 5.02 -7.85 -11.03
CA ILE A 302 4.39 -6.94 -10.05
C ILE A 302 3.19 -6.21 -10.68
N GLY A 303 2.09 -6.13 -9.96
CA GLY A 303 0.89 -5.45 -10.39
C GLY A 303 -0.08 -6.30 -11.21
N ILE A 304 0.29 -7.52 -11.63
CA ILE A 304 -0.64 -8.40 -12.34
C ILE A 304 -1.59 -9.07 -11.35
N THR A 305 -2.88 -8.89 -11.59
CA THR A 305 -3.95 -9.53 -10.85
C THR A 305 -4.12 -10.97 -11.34
N ASP A 306 -4.02 -11.95 -10.42
CA ASP A 306 -4.40 -13.33 -10.70
C ASP A 306 -5.93 -13.46 -10.63
N ALA A 307 -6.54 -13.89 -11.72
CA ALA A 307 -8.01 -13.99 -11.82
C ALA A 307 -8.59 -14.94 -10.77
N ALA A 308 -7.95 -16.10 -10.55
CA ALA A 308 -8.44 -17.07 -9.59
C ALA A 308 -8.33 -16.56 -8.14
N ALA A 309 -7.28 -15.78 -7.82
CA ALA A 309 -7.14 -15.15 -6.52
C ALA A 309 -8.19 -14.03 -6.32
N PHE A 310 -8.50 -13.28 -7.38
CA PHE A 310 -9.56 -12.27 -7.33
C PHE A 310 -10.94 -12.90 -7.12
N ASP A 311 -11.26 -13.94 -7.88
CA ASP A 311 -12.53 -14.67 -7.76
C ASP A 311 -12.69 -15.30 -6.37
N ARG A 312 -11.61 -15.89 -5.81
CA ARG A 312 -11.62 -16.38 -4.41
C ARG A 312 -11.87 -15.23 -3.42
N THR A 313 -11.22 -14.08 -3.62
CA THR A 313 -11.43 -12.90 -2.78
C THR A 313 -12.90 -12.47 -2.77
N VAL A 314 -13.53 -12.40 -3.94
CA VAL A 314 -14.96 -12.08 -4.07
C VAL A 314 -15.83 -13.13 -3.37
N GLN A 315 -15.54 -14.43 -3.60
CA GLN A 315 -16.32 -15.50 -2.97
C GLN A 315 -16.20 -15.48 -1.46
N VAL A 316 -14.98 -15.36 -0.91
CA VAL A 316 -14.75 -15.27 0.54
C VAL A 316 -15.44 -14.03 1.13
N ALA A 317 -15.43 -12.90 0.40
CA ALA A 317 -16.12 -11.68 0.84
C ALA A 317 -17.64 -11.85 0.86
N LEU A 318 -18.24 -12.58 -0.08
CA LEU A 318 -19.66 -12.92 -0.10
C LEU A 318 -20.03 -13.90 1.04
N ASP A 319 -19.28 -14.98 1.19
CA ASP A 319 -19.49 -16.00 2.24
C ASP A 319 -19.32 -15.38 3.62
N GLY A 320 -18.37 -14.46 3.76
CA GLY A 320 -18.14 -13.67 4.97
C GLY A 320 -19.13 -12.53 5.20
N LYS A 321 -20.09 -12.32 4.29
CA LYS A 321 -21.07 -11.21 4.34
C LYS A 321 -20.43 -9.82 4.38
N ILE A 322 -19.22 -9.69 3.84
CA ILE A 322 -18.55 -8.42 3.63
C ILE A 322 -19.13 -7.70 2.42
N LEU A 323 -19.39 -8.49 1.37
CA LEU A 323 -20.22 -8.10 0.24
C LEU A 323 -21.64 -8.68 0.44
N THR A 324 -22.65 -7.88 0.11
CA THR A 324 -24.06 -8.26 0.26
C THR A 324 -24.69 -8.67 -1.07
N LYS A 325 -24.01 -8.35 -2.18
CA LYS A 325 -24.46 -8.64 -3.55
C LYS A 325 -23.32 -9.19 -4.39
N PRO A 326 -23.63 -10.04 -5.39
CA PRO A 326 -22.66 -10.45 -6.38
C PRO A 326 -22.04 -9.22 -7.07
N VAL A 327 -20.74 -9.28 -7.32
CA VAL A 327 -20.00 -8.23 -8.04
C VAL A 327 -20.46 -8.21 -9.50
N VAL A 328 -20.84 -7.03 -9.98
CA VAL A 328 -21.27 -6.83 -11.36
C VAL A 328 -20.07 -6.44 -12.24
N GLY A 329 -19.92 -7.10 -13.37
CA GLY A 329 -18.82 -6.87 -14.31
C GLY A 329 -17.50 -7.45 -13.82
N THR A 330 -16.41 -6.95 -14.41
CA THR A 330 -15.03 -7.32 -14.03
C THR A 330 -14.35 -6.09 -13.44
N PRO A 331 -14.39 -5.89 -12.09
CA PRO A 331 -13.87 -4.69 -11.45
C PRO A 331 -12.34 -4.73 -11.30
N TRP A 332 -11.66 -5.34 -12.24
CA TRP A 332 -10.22 -5.34 -12.38
C TRP A 332 -9.81 -5.52 -13.85
N ARG A 333 -8.62 -5.07 -14.17
CA ARG A 333 -8.02 -5.19 -15.50
C ARG A 333 -6.50 -5.21 -15.43
N ASN A 334 -5.85 -6.04 -16.23
CA ASN A 334 -4.39 -6.19 -16.27
C ASN A 334 -3.71 -5.40 -17.39
N ASP A 335 -4.44 -5.02 -18.43
CA ASP A 335 -3.85 -4.42 -19.64
C ASP A 335 -3.04 -3.14 -19.38
N LEU A 336 -3.41 -2.34 -18.36
CA LEU A 336 -2.64 -1.15 -17.96
C LEU A 336 -1.34 -1.55 -17.25
N ALA A 337 -1.41 -2.53 -16.33
CA ALA A 337 -0.22 -3.07 -15.66
C ALA A 337 0.72 -3.77 -16.66
N GLU A 338 0.19 -4.55 -17.60
CA GLU A 338 0.96 -5.21 -18.67
C GLU A 338 1.71 -4.20 -19.53
N LYS A 339 1.06 -3.11 -19.95
CA LYS A 339 1.71 -2.01 -20.68
C LYS A 339 2.80 -1.35 -19.84
N ALA A 340 2.55 -1.12 -18.55
CA ALA A 340 3.54 -0.55 -17.62
C ALA A 340 4.75 -1.47 -17.46
N LEU A 341 4.54 -2.79 -17.29
CA LEU A 341 5.62 -3.79 -17.22
C LEU A 341 6.43 -3.84 -18.51
N ALA A 342 5.78 -3.86 -19.67
CA ALA A 342 6.46 -3.85 -20.96
C ALA A 342 7.36 -2.60 -21.14
N ALA A 343 6.93 -1.47 -20.59
CA ALA A 343 7.70 -0.22 -20.63
C ALA A 343 8.90 -0.19 -19.66
N LEU A 344 9.05 -1.19 -18.78
CA LEU A 344 10.20 -1.36 -17.88
C LEU A 344 11.38 -2.09 -18.55
N GLY A 345 11.21 -2.65 -19.76
CA GLY A 345 12.26 -3.36 -20.50
C GLY A 345 12.80 -4.57 -19.74
N ASP A 346 14.12 -4.62 -19.55
CA ASP A 346 14.81 -5.77 -18.94
C ASP A 346 14.77 -5.82 -17.40
N ALA A 347 14.00 -4.93 -16.75
CA ALA A 347 13.90 -4.93 -15.30
C ALA A 347 13.28 -6.25 -14.78
N ASP A 348 13.87 -6.81 -13.71
CA ASP A 348 13.28 -7.99 -13.04
C ASP A 348 11.96 -7.62 -12.32
N THR A 349 10.87 -7.78 -13.05
CA THR A 349 9.50 -7.49 -12.55
C THR A 349 8.90 -8.62 -11.74
N LYS A 350 9.57 -9.79 -11.66
CA LYS A 350 9.08 -10.97 -10.96
C LYS A 350 9.73 -11.20 -9.60
N GLY A 351 10.97 -10.75 -9.41
CA GLY A 351 11.71 -10.94 -8.18
C GLY A 351 11.86 -12.41 -7.76
N ALA A 352 12.00 -13.32 -8.74
CA ALA A 352 11.99 -14.76 -8.48
C ALA A 352 13.15 -15.23 -7.59
N SER A 353 14.25 -14.50 -7.59
CA SER A 353 15.45 -14.78 -6.78
C SER A 353 15.46 -14.07 -5.44
N TRP A 354 14.46 -13.23 -5.15
CA TRP A 354 14.41 -12.50 -3.88
C TRP A 354 14.29 -13.47 -2.69
N GLN A 355 15.04 -13.18 -1.63
CA GLN A 355 15.03 -13.94 -0.39
C GLN A 355 14.75 -13.00 0.78
N LYS A 356 13.87 -13.44 1.66
CA LYS A 356 13.57 -12.73 2.90
C LYS A 356 14.81 -12.66 3.79
N ALA A 357 15.19 -11.47 4.25
CA ALA A 357 16.30 -11.31 5.17
C ALA A 357 15.87 -11.63 6.61
N THR A 358 16.85 -11.96 7.46
CA THR A 358 16.63 -12.01 8.90
C THR A 358 16.76 -10.61 9.48
N VAL A 359 15.70 -10.09 10.09
CA VAL A 359 15.70 -8.80 10.79
C VAL A 359 15.63 -9.03 12.28
N THR A 360 16.58 -8.48 13.03
CA THR A 360 16.57 -8.52 14.49
C THR A 360 15.68 -7.39 15.02
N LEU A 361 14.64 -7.75 15.75
CA LEU A 361 13.78 -6.79 16.42
C LEU A 361 14.44 -6.26 17.70
N THR A 362 14.16 -5.01 18.01
CA THR A 362 14.65 -4.31 19.20
C THR A 362 13.46 -3.69 19.94
N GLU A 363 13.66 -3.33 21.21
CA GLU A 363 12.61 -2.72 22.02
C GLU A 363 12.08 -1.44 21.38
N GLY A 364 10.77 -1.43 21.07
CA GLY A 364 10.09 -0.32 20.42
C GLY A 364 10.55 -0.08 18.97
N GLY A 365 11.16 -1.07 18.32
CA GLY A 365 11.57 -0.99 16.92
C GLY A 365 12.69 0.00 16.62
N LYS A 366 13.51 0.37 17.62
CA LYS A 366 14.55 1.40 17.51
C LYS A 366 15.78 0.93 16.76
#